data_f52de8a23849d4e300f4c068b4a73289
#
_entry.id   f52de8a23849d4e300f4c068b4a73289
#
_cell.length_a   1.000
_cell.length_b   1.000
_cell.length_c   1.000
_cell.angle_alpha   90.00
_cell.angle_beta   90.00
_cell.angle_gamma   90.00
#
_symmetry.space_group_name_H-M   'P 1'
#
loop_
_entity.id
_entity.type
_entity.pdbx_description
1 polymer ?
#
loop_
_entity_poly.entity_id
_entity_poly.type
_entity_poly.pdbx_seq_one_letter_code
_entity_poly.pdbx_strand_id
1 'polypeptide(L)'
;IIMAGKGFTDADEQAPLYLRTTEEMLEEFAYLGSEKAYEIVIGNTNKIANMIEKIAPVRPDKCPPVIENSDQLLRDICYDKAHSMYGETLPDIVKERLERELNSIISNGFAVMYIIAQKLVWKSNEDGYLVGSRGSVGSSLAATMSGITEVNPLPPHYLCPNPECKYSDFDSPEIKEFAGMAGCDMPDRICPKCGTKMTK
;
A
#
# COMPACT_ATOMS: atom_id res chain seq x y z
N ILE A 1 4.83 -23.39 4.71
CA ILE A 1 6.12 -22.67 4.66
C ILE A 1 6.61 -22.32 6.09
N ILE A 2 5.81 -21.60 6.90
CA ILE A 2 6.23 -21.19 8.26
C ILE A 2 6.44 -22.40 9.18
N MET A 3 5.52 -23.35 9.19
CA MET A 3 5.62 -24.58 10.01
C MET A 3 6.80 -25.45 9.59
N ALA A 4 6.95 -25.71 8.30
CA ALA A 4 8.10 -26.45 7.77
C ALA A 4 9.44 -25.76 8.11
N GLY A 5 9.52 -24.44 8.01
CA GLY A 5 10.68 -23.64 8.40
C GLY A 5 11.00 -23.67 9.91
N LYS A 6 10.04 -24.10 10.74
CA LYS A 6 10.20 -24.32 12.18
C LYS A 6 10.50 -25.78 12.55
N GLY A 7 10.68 -26.64 11.54
CA GLY A 7 11.05 -28.04 11.75
C GLY A 7 9.88 -29.00 12.01
N PHE A 8 8.62 -28.56 11.77
CA PHE A 8 7.48 -29.46 11.86
C PHE A 8 7.45 -30.38 10.63
N THR A 9 7.41 -31.69 10.85
CA THR A 9 7.45 -32.71 9.80
C THR A 9 6.10 -32.98 9.15
N ASP A 10 5.01 -32.56 9.79
CA ASP A 10 3.61 -32.66 9.38
C ASP A 10 3.04 -31.38 8.77
N ALA A 11 3.91 -30.48 8.33
CA ALA A 11 3.51 -29.16 7.81
C ALA A 11 2.58 -29.25 6.58
N ASP A 12 2.64 -30.35 5.84
CA ASP A 12 1.80 -30.61 4.65
C ASP A 12 0.52 -31.38 4.99
N GLU A 13 0.40 -31.89 6.23
CA GLU A 13 -0.80 -32.56 6.71
C GLU A 13 -1.79 -31.50 7.23
N GLN A 14 -2.73 -31.12 6.39
CA GLN A 14 -3.75 -30.13 6.75
C GLN A 14 -5.05 -30.81 7.16
N ALA A 15 -5.67 -30.30 8.23
CA ALA A 15 -7.05 -30.63 8.52
C ALA A 15 -7.97 -30.24 7.33
N PRO A 16 -9.04 -30.99 7.04
CA PRO A 16 -9.95 -30.63 5.97
C PRO A 16 -10.72 -29.35 6.29
N LEU A 17 -10.17 -28.22 5.85
CA LEU A 17 -10.69 -26.86 6.12
C LEU A 17 -11.54 -26.40 4.94
N TYR A 18 -12.79 -26.80 4.89
CA TYR A 18 -13.77 -26.34 3.92
C TYR A 18 -15.13 -26.10 4.59
N LEU A 19 -16.02 -25.37 3.90
CA LEU A 19 -17.38 -25.13 4.37
C LEU A 19 -18.18 -26.45 4.23
N ARG A 20 -18.50 -27.06 5.35
CA ARG A 20 -19.29 -28.29 5.40
C ARG A 20 -20.79 -27.99 5.40
N THR A 21 -21.55 -28.87 4.79
CA THR A 21 -23.02 -28.88 4.94
C THR A 21 -23.45 -29.39 6.32
N THR A 22 -24.72 -29.21 6.64
CA THR A 22 -25.27 -29.71 7.91
C THR A 22 -25.14 -31.25 8.01
N GLU A 23 -25.38 -31.97 6.91
CA GLU A 23 -25.29 -33.42 6.84
C GLU A 23 -23.84 -33.88 7.08
N GLU A 24 -22.87 -33.25 6.42
CA GLU A 24 -21.44 -33.54 6.64
C GLU A 24 -21.02 -33.29 8.08
N MET A 25 -21.51 -32.20 8.69
CA MET A 25 -21.23 -31.90 10.10
C MET A 25 -21.86 -32.92 11.04
N LEU A 26 -23.09 -33.40 10.77
CA LEU A 26 -23.72 -34.44 11.56
C LEU A 26 -22.96 -35.79 11.44
N GLU A 27 -22.43 -36.10 10.28
CA GLU A 27 -21.59 -37.27 10.05
C GLU A 27 -20.27 -37.21 10.83
N GLU A 28 -19.60 -36.06 10.81
CA GLU A 28 -18.38 -35.85 11.60
C GLU A 28 -18.59 -36.04 13.11
N PHE A 29 -19.78 -35.72 13.63
CA PHE A 29 -20.12 -35.89 15.03
C PHE A 29 -20.88 -37.19 15.34
N ALA A 30 -21.03 -38.10 14.38
CA ALA A 30 -21.79 -39.36 14.55
C ALA A 30 -21.28 -40.22 15.70
N TYR A 31 -20.01 -40.15 16.03
CA TYR A 31 -19.38 -40.85 17.15
C TYR A 31 -19.99 -40.53 18.52
N LEU A 32 -20.71 -39.42 18.66
CA LEU A 32 -21.39 -39.00 19.88
C LEU A 32 -22.82 -39.56 19.99
N GLY A 33 -23.30 -40.25 18.95
CA GLY A 33 -24.69 -40.62 18.79
C GLY A 33 -25.57 -39.52 18.20
N SER A 34 -26.65 -39.91 17.53
CA SER A 34 -27.49 -39.01 16.72
C SER A 34 -28.09 -37.84 17.50
N GLU A 35 -28.54 -38.07 18.70
CA GLU A 35 -29.17 -37.03 19.56
C GLU A 35 -28.14 -35.94 19.95
N LYS A 36 -26.95 -36.38 20.39
CA LYS A 36 -25.89 -35.47 20.78
C LYS A 36 -25.29 -34.73 19.60
N ALA A 37 -25.11 -35.40 18.48
CA ALA A 37 -24.68 -34.80 17.23
C ALA A 37 -25.66 -33.68 16.78
N TYR A 38 -26.99 -33.95 16.83
CA TYR A 38 -28.01 -32.96 16.51
C TYR A 38 -27.98 -31.75 17.48
N GLU A 39 -27.88 -32.04 18.79
CA GLU A 39 -27.75 -30.97 19.79
C GLU A 39 -26.57 -30.02 19.49
N ILE A 40 -25.39 -30.57 19.18
CA ILE A 40 -24.17 -29.81 18.96
C ILE A 40 -24.24 -29.09 17.62
N VAL A 41 -24.57 -29.78 16.54
CA VAL A 41 -24.46 -29.22 15.18
C VAL A 41 -25.62 -28.27 14.88
N ILE A 42 -26.82 -28.57 15.32
CA ILE A 42 -28.02 -27.81 14.97
C ILE A 42 -28.55 -27.01 16.17
N GLY A 43 -28.78 -27.66 17.29
CA GLY A 43 -29.40 -27.03 18.44
C GLY A 43 -28.58 -25.89 19.01
N ASN A 44 -27.32 -26.15 19.34
CA ASN A 44 -26.44 -25.16 19.97
C ASN A 44 -26.02 -24.06 19.00
N THR A 45 -25.77 -24.37 17.74
CA THR A 45 -25.42 -23.36 16.72
C THR A 45 -26.57 -22.36 16.50
N ASN A 46 -27.80 -22.86 16.36
CA ASN A 46 -28.97 -21.99 16.26
C ASN A 46 -29.23 -21.21 17.54
N LYS A 47 -29.03 -21.82 18.71
CA LYS A 47 -29.17 -21.13 19.99
C LYS A 47 -28.20 -19.96 20.08
N ILE A 48 -26.94 -20.15 19.72
CA ILE A 48 -25.93 -19.07 19.70
C ILE A 48 -26.31 -18.01 18.68
N ALA A 49 -26.69 -18.41 17.46
CA ALA A 49 -27.10 -17.47 16.43
C ALA A 49 -28.26 -16.56 16.86
N ASN A 50 -29.25 -17.18 17.55
CA ASN A 50 -30.42 -16.45 18.07
C ASN A 50 -30.12 -15.53 19.26
N MET A 51 -28.97 -15.66 19.91
CA MET A 51 -28.51 -14.75 20.96
C MET A 51 -27.86 -13.48 20.40
N ILE A 52 -27.52 -13.48 19.11
CA ILE A 52 -26.83 -12.37 18.46
C ILE A 52 -27.86 -11.32 18.03
N GLU A 53 -27.68 -10.10 18.50
CA GLU A 53 -28.49 -8.95 18.10
C GLU A 53 -27.79 -8.18 16.97
N LYS A 54 -28.58 -7.54 16.11
CA LYS A 54 -28.04 -6.63 15.10
C LYS A 54 -27.59 -5.34 15.77
N ILE A 55 -26.31 -5.18 15.90
CA ILE A 55 -25.70 -3.97 16.45
C ILE A 55 -24.83 -3.25 15.40
N ALA A 56 -24.61 -1.97 15.61
CA ALA A 56 -23.63 -1.18 14.88
C ALA A 56 -22.43 -0.89 15.81
N PRO A 57 -21.41 -1.77 15.86
CA PRO A 57 -20.31 -1.66 16.83
C PRO A 57 -19.43 -0.44 16.57
N VAL A 58 -19.46 0.08 15.34
CA VAL A 58 -18.71 1.27 14.94
C VAL A 58 -19.72 2.34 14.50
N ARG A 59 -19.49 3.58 14.90
CA ARG A 59 -20.30 4.71 14.45
C ARG A 59 -20.26 4.82 12.93
N PRO A 60 -21.39 5.11 12.25
CA PRO A 60 -21.41 5.22 10.79
C PRO A 60 -20.63 6.44 10.30
N ASP A 61 -20.52 7.47 11.13
CA ASP A 61 -19.88 8.73 10.78
C ASP A 61 -18.35 8.62 10.89
N LYS A 62 -17.68 9.04 9.85
CA LYS A 62 -16.23 9.25 9.89
C LYS A 62 -15.93 10.55 10.63
N CYS A 63 -15.00 10.53 11.57
CA CYS A 63 -14.58 11.69 12.35
C CYS A 63 -13.08 11.98 12.10
N PRO A 64 -12.68 12.39 10.88
CA PRO A 64 -11.30 12.75 10.62
C PRO A 64 -10.94 14.01 11.43
N PRO A 65 -9.68 14.14 11.89
CA PRO A 65 -9.22 15.39 12.46
C PRO A 65 -9.26 16.51 11.41
N VAL A 66 -9.32 17.76 11.84
CA VAL A 66 -9.31 18.92 10.96
C VAL A 66 -7.95 19.60 11.06
N ILE A 67 -7.30 19.78 9.91
CA ILE A 67 -6.11 20.62 9.76
C ILE A 67 -6.47 21.66 8.69
N GLU A 68 -6.39 22.94 9.08
CA GLU A 68 -6.69 24.04 8.15
C GLU A 68 -5.79 23.96 6.91
N ASN A 69 -6.36 24.23 5.75
CA ASN A 69 -5.68 24.24 4.46
C ASN A 69 -4.95 22.92 4.10
N SER A 70 -5.33 21.79 4.71
CA SER A 70 -4.68 20.49 4.45
C SER A 70 -4.63 20.12 2.98
N ASP A 71 -5.67 20.45 2.22
CA ASP A 71 -5.76 20.17 0.78
C ASP A 71 -4.71 20.92 -0.01
N GLN A 72 -4.58 22.23 0.24
CA GLN A 72 -3.58 23.04 -0.44
C GLN A 72 -2.17 22.69 0.05
N LEU A 73 -1.99 22.50 1.35
CA LEU A 73 -0.71 22.11 1.93
C LEU A 73 -0.20 20.79 1.33
N LEU A 74 -1.07 19.80 1.13
CA LEU A 74 -0.67 18.55 0.50
C LEU A 74 -0.25 18.76 -0.96
N ARG A 75 -0.99 19.59 -1.71
CA ARG A 75 -0.60 19.96 -3.08
C ARG A 75 0.77 20.61 -3.12
N ASP A 76 0.98 21.62 -2.30
CA ASP A 76 2.22 22.38 -2.26
C ASP A 76 3.41 21.47 -1.95
N ILE A 77 3.33 20.65 -0.91
CA ILE A 77 4.39 19.69 -0.54
C ILE A 77 4.71 18.75 -1.70
N CYS A 78 3.67 18.19 -2.34
CA CYS A 78 3.86 17.24 -3.43
C CYS A 78 4.47 17.87 -4.68
N TYR A 79 4.03 19.07 -5.04
CA TYR A 79 4.57 19.80 -6.20
C TYR A 79 5.98 20.32 -5.96
N ASP A 80 6.26 20.86 -4.78
CA ASP A 80 7.61 21.29 -4.40
C ASP A 80 8.61 20.14 -4.52
N LYS A 81 8.23 18.97 -4.02
CA LYS A 81 9.06 17.78 -4.13
C LYS A 81 9.20 17.31 -5.58
N ALA A 82 8.12 17.28 -6.34
CA ALA A 82 8.14 16.88 -7.76
C ALA A 82 9.04 17.82 -8.57
N HIS A 83 8.92 19.14 -8.38
CA HIS A 83 9.80 20.12 -9.03
C HIS A 83 11.25 20.01 -8.56
N SER A 84 11.47 19.69 -7.28
CA SER A 84 12.83 19.45 -6.78
C SER A 84 13.50 18.25 -7.44
N MET A 85 12.73 17.23 -7.85
CA MET A 85 13.24 16.02 -8.50
C MET A 85 13.33 16.17 -10.02
N TYR A 86 12.26 16.62 -10.66
CA TYR A 86 12.09 16.58 -12.13
C TYR A 86 12.27 17.93 -12.83
N GLY A 87 12.49 19.04 -12.08
CA GLY A 87 12.67 20.38 -12.62
C GLY A 87 11.39 21.18 -12.74
N GLU A 88 11.50 22.41 -13.27
CA GLU A 88 10.35 23.33 -13.37
C GLU A 88 9.26 22.81 -14.30
N THR A 89 9.65 22.16 -15.40
CA THR A 89 8.70 21.51 -16.30
C THR A 89 8.64 20.02 -15.97
N LEU A 90 7.55 19.61 -15.32
CA LEU A 90 7.33 18.21 -14.97
C LEU A 90 7.05 17.37 -16.24
N PRO A 91 7.61 16.15 -16.33
CA PRO A 91 7.18 15.19 -17.36
C PRO A 91 5.68 14.90 -17.25
N ASP A 92 5.00 14.73 -18.38
CA ASP A 92 3.53 14.51 -18.42
C ASP A 92 3.12 13.32 -17.56
N ILE A 93 3.87 12.22 -17.59
CA ILE A 93 3.60 11.01 -16.79
C ILE A 93 3.62 11.31 -15.27
N VAL A 94 4.50 12.19 -14.81
CA VAL A 94 4.58 12.60 -13.40
C VAL A 94 3.39 13.49 -13.06
N LYS A 95 3.15 14.52 -13.90
CA LYS A 95 2.07 15.49 -13.70
C LYS A 95 0.71 14.84 -13.69
N GLU A 96 0.37 14.06 -14.71
CA GLU A 96 -0.93 13.40 -14.84
C GLU A 96 -1.17 12.42 -13.69
N ARG A 97 -0.16 11.65 -13.32
CA ARG A 97 -0.26 10.71 -12.21
C ARG A 97 -0.50 11.44 -10.89
N LEU A 98 0.28 12.49 -10.62
CA LEU A 98 0.19 13.27 -9.38
C LEU A 98 -1.17 13.98 -9.26
N GLU A 99 -1.63 14.63 -10.35
CA GLU A 99 -2.95 15.27 -10.37
C GLU A 99 -4.09 14.29 -10.12
N ARG A 100 -4.06 13.13 -10.77
CA ARG A 100 -5.07 12.10 -10.59
C ARG A 100 -5.15 11.65 -9.13
N GLU A 101 -4.00 11.40 -8.49
CA GLU A 101 -3.95 10.95 -7.11
C GLU A 101 -4.37 12.05 -6.14
N LEU A 102 -3.85 13.26 -6.27
CA LEU A 102 -4.21 14.40 -5.41
C LEU A 102 -5.69 14.74 -5.51
N ASN A 103 -6.26 14.73 -6.71
CA ASN A 103 -7.69 14.98 -6.89
C ASN A 103 -8.54 13.91 -6.19
N SER A 104 -8.14 12.63 -6.29
CA SER A 104 -8.83 11.55 -5.58
C SER A 104 -8.70 11.68 -4.05
N ILE A 105 -7.51 11.96 -3.55
CA ILE A 105 -7.24 12.10 -2.11
C ILE A 105 -8.06 13.27 -1.52
N ILE A 106 -8.03 14.42 -2.19
CA ILE A 106 -8.67 15.64 -1.72
C ILE A 106 -10.19 15.54 -1.81
N SER A 107 -10.73 15.08 -2.95
CA SER A 107 -12.18 14.96 -3.13
C SER A 107 -12.85 13.96 -2.17
N ASN A 108 -12.08 13.00 -1.67
CA ASN A 108 -12.55 12.05 -0.65
C ASN A 108 -12.23 12.50 0.81
N GLY A 109 -11.66 13.69 1.01
CA GLY A 109 -11.37 14.24 2.33
C GLY A 109 -10.21 13.56 3.06
N PHE A 110 -9.26 12.96 2.34
CA PHE A 110 -8.12 12.25 2.94
C PHE A 110 -6.83 13.07 3.03
N ALA A 111 -6.82 14.30 2.56
CA ALA A 111 -5.61 15.14 2.59
C ALA A 111 -5.05 15.29 4.02
N VAL A 112 -5.92 15.49 5.00
CA VAL A 112 -5.51 15.59 6.41
C VAL A 112 -4.77 14.34 6.90
N MET A 113 -5.17 13.15 6.43
CA MET A 113 -4.52 11.89 6.81
C MET A 113 -3.11 11.79 6.22
N TYR A 114 -2.93 12.25 4.98
CA TYR A 114 -1.61 12.34 4.35
C TYR A 114 -0.70 13.33 5.09
N ILE A 115 -1.21 14.50 5.49
CA ILE A 115 -0.43 15.47 6.28
C ILE A 115 -0.03 14.91 7.65
N ILE A 116 -0.92 14.19 8.33
CA ILE A 116 -0.59 13.53 9.60
C ILE A 116 0.50 12.46 9.38
N ALA A 117 0.32 11.60 8.39
CA ALA A 117 1.30 10.55 8.07
C ALA A 117 2.67 11.15 7.73
N GLN A 118 2.69 12.19 6.90
CA GLN A 118 3.91 12.91 6.54
C GLN A 118 4.63 13.46 7.79
N LYS A 119 3.91 14.15 8.68
CA LYS A 119 4.49 14.70 9.92
C LYS A 119 5.05 13.62 10.82
N LEU A 120 4.37 12.49 10.95
CA LEU A 120 4.82 11.35 11.76
C LEU A 120 6.10 10.72 11.20
N VAL A 121 6.13 10.49 9.87
CA VAL A 121 7.31 9.92 9.20
C VAL A 121 8.50 10.87 9.30
N TRP A 122 8.30 12.15 9.04
CA TRP A 122 9.37 13.14 9.12
C TRP A 122 9.93 13.24 10.55
N LYS A 123 9.04 13.29 11.55
CA LYS A 123 9.47 13.32 12.95
C LYS A 123 10.26 12.06 13.34
N SER A 124 9.80 10.89 12.91
CA SER A 124 10.52 9.64 13.15
C SER A 124 11.94 9.66 12.55
N ASN A 125 12.06 10.14 11.31
CA ASN A 125 13.35 10.25 10.64
C ASN A 125 14.27 11.28 11.30
N GLU A 126 13.75 12.42 11.75
CA GLU A 126 14.49 13.43 12.52
C GLU A 126 15.05 12.84 13.83
N ASP A 127 14.27 11.98 14.48
CA ASP A 127 14.68 11.28 15.71
C ASP A 127 15.65 10.10 15.45
N GLY A 128 16.01 9.85 14.19
CA GLY A 128 16.97 8.80 13.79
C GLY A 128 16.35 7.42 13.62
N TYR A 129 15.01 7.30 13.59
CA TYR A 129 14.32 6.04 13.37
C TYR A 129 13.88 5.90 11.91
N LEU A 130 14.23 4.76 11.30
CA LEU A 130 13.82 4.46 9.93
C LEU A 130 12.34 4.05 9.88
N VAL A 131 11.63 4.59 8.90
CA VAL A 131 10.24 4.23 8.60
C VAL A 131 10.19 3.48 7.29
N GLY A 132 9.66 2.25 7.32
CA GLY A 132 9.45 1.42 6.13
C GLY A 132 7.99 1.43 5.70
N SER A 133 7.75 1.52 4.42
CA SER A 133 6.41 1.43 3.83
C SER A 133 5.91 -0.01 3.77
N ARG A 134 4.62 -0.21 4.06
CA ARG A 134 3.94 -1.50 3.91
C ARG A 134 2.62 -1.32 3.15
N GLY A 135 2.28 -2.33 2.35
CA GLY A 135 1.02 -2.35 1.60
C GLY A 135 0.97 -1.35 0.47
N SER A 136 -0.22 -0.88 0.15
CA SER A 136 -0.51 -0.07 -1.05
C SER A 136 0.08 1.34 -1.04
N VAL A 137 0.58 1.83 0.10
CA VAL A 137 1.21 3.17 0.16
C VAL A 137 2.43 3.27 -0.77
N GLY A 138 3.16 2.17 -0.99
CA GLY A 138 4.28 2.10 -1.93
C GLY A 138 3.89 2.25 -3.41
N SER A 139 2.60 2.24 -3.74
CA SER A 139 2.10 2.49 -5.10
C SER A 139 1.51 3.90 -5.30
N SER A 140 1.61 4.78 -4.31
CA SER A 140 1.12 6.15 -4.36
C SER A 140 2.25 7.14 -4.64
N LEU A 141 2.16 7.85 -5.77
CA LEU A 141 3.10 8.92 -6.09
C LEU A 141 2.95 10.12 -5.15
N ALA A 142 1.72 10.42 -4.74
CA ALA A 142 1.47 11.46 -3.74
C ALA A 142 2.14 11.15 -2.40
N ALA A 143 2.17 9.87 -1.98
CA ALA A 143 2.88 9.45 -0.78
C ALA A 143 4.41 9.59 -0.92
N THR A 144 4.96 9.31 -2.10
CA THR A 144 6.37 9.54 -2.40
C THR A 144 6.71 11.02 -2.40
N MET A 145 5.91 11.82 -3.07
CA MET A 145 6.14 13.27 -3.19
C MET A 145 5.92 14.00 -1.85
N SER A 146 5.06 13.49 -0.97
CA SER A 146 4.91 14.04 0.39
C SER A 146 5.95 13.50 1.40
N GLY A 147 6.83 12.58 0.99
CA GLY A 147 7.86 12.03 1.87
C GLY A 147 7.35 11.02 2.90
N ILE A 148 6.20 10.42 2.65
CA ILE A 148 5.65 9.33 3.48
C ILE A 148 6.36 8.00 3.16
N THR A 149 6.74 7.80 1.89
CA THR A 149 7.45 6.61 1.41
C THR A 149 8.61 6.99 0.51
N GLU A 150 9.63 6.13 0.48
CA GLU A 150 10.76 6.25 -0.44
C GLU A 150 10.53 5.55 -1.78
N VAL A 151 9.48 4.73 -1.87
CA VAL A 151 9.17 3.95 -3.07
C VAL A 151 8.61 4.86 -4.14
N ASN A 152 9.25 4.91 -5.30
CA ASN A 152 8.73 5.62 -6.48
C ASN A 152 7.88 4.65 -7.32
N PRO A 153 6.56 4.85 -7.44
CA PRO A 153 5.67 3.94 -8.15
C PRO A 153 5.60 4.18 -9.67
N LEU A 154 6.38 5.12 -10.18
CA LEU A 154 6.45 5.36 -11.62
C LEU A 154 7.16 4.20 -12.33
N PRO A 155 6.91 4.00 -13.63
CA PRO A 155 7.68 3.05 -14.42
C PRO A 155 9.18 3.28 -14.31
N PRO A 156 10.02 2.27 -14.57
CA PRO A 156 11.47 2.44 -14.59
C PRO A 156 11.90 3.63 -15.45
N HIS A 157 12.75 4.49 -14.92
CA HIS A 157 13.22 5.68 -15.62
C HIS A 157 14.58 6.12 -15.06
N TYR A 158 15.28 6.92 -15.83
CA TYR A 158 16.50 7.57 -15.39
C TYR A 158 16.24 9.00 -14.94
N LEU A 159 16.83 9.39 -13.81
CA LEU A 159 16.74 10.73 -13.26
C LEU A 159 18.14 11.27 -12.98
N CYS A 160 18.44 12.47 -13.48
CA CYS A 160 19.72 13.14 -13.19
C CYS A 160 19.63 13.81 -11.80
N PRO A 161 20.51 13.44 -10.85
CA PRO A 161 20.50 14.01 -9.51
C PRO A 161 21.11 15.43 -9.45
N ASN A 162 21.71 15.92 -10.52
CA ASN A 162 22.28 17.26 -10.57
C ASN A 162 21.16 18.31 -10.48
N PRO A 163 21.16 19.18 -9.43
CA PRO A 163 20.09 20.14 -9.19
C PRO A 163 19.91 21.17 -10.31
N GLU A 164 20.95 21.42 -11.11
CA GLU A 164 20.87 22.34 -12.24
C GLU A 164 20.41 21.67 -13.55
N CYS A 165 20.42 20.34 -13.60
CA CYS A 165 20.10 19.58 -14.81
C CYS A 165 18.72 18.93 -14.75
N LYS A 166 18.48 18.11 -13.73
CA LYS A 166 17.21 17.38 -13.46
C LYS A 166 16.61 16.67 -14.68
N TYR A 167 17.47 16.30 -15.64
CA TYR A 167 17.03 15.58 -16.83
C TYR A 167 16.46 14.22 -16.42
N SER A 168 15.28 13.91 -16.92
CA SER A 168 14.64 12.61 -16.76
C SER A 168 14.35 11.98 -18.11
N ASP A 169 14.40 10.65 -18.16
CA ASP A 169 14.11 9.87 -19.36
C ASP A 169 13.18 8.71 -19.00
N PHE A 170 11.99 8.71 -19.61
CA PHE A 170 10.96 7.69 -19.45
C PHE A 170 10.72 6.87 -20.72
N ASP A 171 11.20 7.35 -21.87
CA ASP A 171 10.71 6.91 -23.19
C ASP A 171 11.78 6.37 -24.12
N SER A 172 13.06 6.43 -23.75
CA SER A 172 14.11 5.94 -24.62
C SER A 172 13.93 4.43 -24.94
N PRO A 173 14.35 3.96 -26.12
CA PRO A 173 14.23 2.55 -26.51
C PRO A 173 14.82 1.60 -25.47
N GLU A 174 15.94 2.00 -24.84
CA GLU A 174 16.62 1.26 -23.79
C GLU A 174 15.71 1.02 -22.57
N ILE A 175 14.92 2.02 -22.17
CA ILE A 175 14.00 1.89 -21.03
C ILE A 175 12.82 0.96 -21.35
N LYS A 176 12.34 0.96 -22.59
CA LYS A 176 11.22 0.11 -23.02
C LYS A 176 11.52 -1.38 -22.89
N GLU A 177 12.79 -1.76 -22.97
CA GLU A 177 13.22 -3.15 -22.74
C GLU A 177 13.02 -3.59 -21.29
N PHE A 178 12.98 -2.62 -20.35
CA PHE A 178 12.76 -2.86 -18.91
C PHE A 178 11.31 -2.60 -18.47
N ALA A 179 10.35 -2.51 -19.39
CA ALA A 179 8.96 -2.33 -19.06
C ALA A 179 8.44 -3.45 -18.14
N GLY A 180 7.87 -3.07 -16.99
CA GLY A 180 7.40 -4.01 -15.97
C GLY A 180 8.47 -4.54 -15.01
N MET A 181 9.71 -4.10 -15.15
CA MET A 181 10.80 -4.37 -14.22
C MET A 181 10.99 -3.22 -13.23
N ALA A 182 11.94 -3.34 -12.31
CA ALA A 182 12.29 -2.27 -11.38
C ALA A 182 13.46 -1.44 -11.91
N GLY A 183 13.58 -0.18 -11.45
CA GLY A 183 14.68 0.69 -11.84
C GLY A 183 16.06 0.09 -11.53
N CYS A 184 16.18 -0.72 -10.46
CA CYS A 184 17.44 -1.40 -10.11
C CYS A 184 17.90 -2.42 -11.16
N ASP A 185 17.00 -2.93 -12.00
CA ASP A 185 17.34 -3.89 -13.07
C ASP A 185 17.97 -3.19 -14.30
N MET A 186 17.81 -1.86 -14.40
CA MET A 186 18.38 -1.10 -15.49
C MET A 186 19.91 -0.93 -15.33
N PRO A 187 20.69 -0.86 -16.42
CA PRO A 187 22.11 -0.58 -16.37
C PRO A 187 22.42 0.83 -15.83
N ASP A 188 23.62 1.04 -15.32
CA ASP A 188 24.07 2.38 -14.95
C ASP A 188 24.23 3.26 -16.19
N ARG A 189 23.80 4.53 -16.08
CA ARG A 189 23.80 5.49 -17.18
C ARG A 189 24.36 6.84 -16.76
N ILE A 190 25.04 7.50 -17.68
CA ILE A 190 25.53 8.87 -17.53
C ILE A 190 24.55 9.83 -18.19
N CYS A 191 24.25 10.93 -17.54
CA CYS A 191 23.36 11.94 -18.06
C CYS A 191 23.91 12.54 -19.36
N PRO A 192 23.14 12.50 -20.47
CA PRO A 192 23.61 13.02 -21.76
C PRO A 192 23.72 14.55 -21.77
N LYS A 193 23.11 15.23 -20.79
CA LYS A 193 23.13 16.72 -20.72
C LYS A 193 24.29 17.26 -19.90
N CYS A 194 24.64 16.61 -18.78
CA CYS A 194 25.64 17.17 -17.84
C CYS A 194 26.73 16.20 -17.41
N GLY A 195 26.72 14.97 -17.88
CA GLY A 195 27.74 13.98 -17.55
C GLY A 195 27.67 13.36 -16.14
N THR A 196 26.65 13.70 -15.35
CA THR A 196 26.47 13.15 -14.00
C THR A 196 25.89 11.73 -14.07
N LYS A 197 26.31 10.82 -13.18
CA LYS A 197 25.70 9.49 -13.05
C LYS A 197 24.23 9.63 -12.67
N MET A 198 23.34 9.03 -13.45
CA MET A 198 21.89 9.09 -13.21
C MET A 198 21.46 8.07 -12.15
N THR A 199 20.40 8.41 -11.42
CA THR A 199 19.64 7.47 -10.60
C THR A 199 18.57 6.76 -11.46
N LYS A 200 18.11 5.64 -10.97
CA LYS A 200 17.20 4.74 -11.70
C LYS A 200 16.22 4.07 -10.72
#